data_a513c9a5fadef05f551f33e9fa043fa3
#
_entry.id   a513c9a5fadef05f551f33e9fa043fa3
#
_cell.length_a   1.000
_cell.length_b   1.000
_cell.length_c   1.000
_cell.angle_alpha   90.00
_cell.angle_beta   90.00
_cell.angle_gamma   90.00
#
_symmetry.space_group_name_H-M   'P 1'
#
loop_
_entity.id
_entity.type
_entity.pdbx_description
1 polymer ?
#
loop_
_entity_poly.entity_id
_entity_poly.type
_entity_poly.pdbx_seq_one_letter_code
_entity_poly.pdbx_strand_id
1 'polypeptide(L)'
;EDGSYSLTIPANAKALVFSSVDMSPVEYAIGNASVVNAGLKAEDKTMSEVVVVGYGTQQKKAFTGSASKVDAKEFANLVTPSIDKQLAGRATGVQVTNTSGLVNQPARIFVRGVNSISQNSGPLFVVDGIPIISGNLAATTNSNALGDINPADIENIEVLKDGSATAIYGSRAAGGVIMITTKKGTKGRTRVNYDASIGFSNVLKRFELLNADQFVMISNEKFVNSGVAPRAGVN
;
A
#
# COMPACT_ATOMS: atom_id res chain seq x y z
N GLU A 1 16.27 15.31 39.41
CA GLU A 1 16.13 14.18 40.36
C GLU A 1 17.41 13.35 40.25
N ASP A 2 17.99 12.98 41.41
CA ASP A 2 19.29 12.33 41.55
C ASP A 2 19.24 10.80 41.29
N GLY A 3 18.04 10.25 41.01
CA GLY A 3 17.85 8.82 40.74
C GLY A 3 17.92 7.94 42.00
N SER A 4 17.98 8.53 43.19
CA SER A 4 17.98 7.76 44.41
C SER A 4 16.59 7.19 44.77
N TYR A 5 16.56 5.99 45.29
CA TYR A 5 15.32 5.33 45.73
C TYR A 5 15.52 4.65 47.10
N SER A 6 14.44 4.46 47.80
CA SER A 6 14.41 3.70 49.05
C SER A 6 13.24 2.72 49.00
N LEU A 7 13.54 1.44 49.27
CA LEU A 7 12.54 0.37 49.21
C LEU A 7 12.68 -0.54 50.42
N THR A 8 11.56 -0.77 51.14
CA THR A 8 11.51 -1.77 52.19
C THR A 8 11.18 -3.12 51.59
N ILE A 9 12.07 -4.08 51.76
CA ILE A 9 12.00 -5.40 51.15
C ILE A 9 11.42 -6.41 52.16
N PRO A 10 10.41 -7.22 51.79
CA PRO A 10 9.93 -8.31 52.63
C PRO A 10 10.99 -9.41 52.76
N ALA A 11 11.03 -10.11 53.93
CA ALA A 11 12.07 -11.09 54.23
C ALA A 11 12.14 -12.31 53.28
N ASN A 12 11.12 -12.53 52.49
CA ASN A 12 11.05 -13.64 51.54
C ASN A 12 11.39 -13.24 50.08
N ALA A 13 11.69 -11.97 49.82
CA ALA A 13 12.06 -11.54 48.49
C ALA A 13 13.46 -12.08 48.10
N LYS A 14 13.58 -12.58 46.88
CA LYS A 14 14.85 -13.17 46.37
C LYS A 14 15.59 -12.26 45.40
N ALA A 15 14.88 -11.39 44.69
CA ALA A 15 15.45 -10.51 43.68
C ALA A 15 14.70 -9.18 43.60
N LEU A 16 15.43 -8.13 43.16
CA LEU A 16 14.88 -6.83 42.80
C LEU A 16 14.91 -6.70 41.30
N VAL A 17 13.78 -6.34 40.70
CA VAL A 17 13.67 -6.09 39.27
C VAL A 17 13.53 -4.58 39.03
N PHE A 18 14.48 -4.01 38.32
CA PHE A 18 14.46 -2.62 37.90
C PHE A 18 13.94 -2.55 36.49
N SER A 19 12.88 -1.81 36.23
CA SER A 19 12.32 -1.59 34.89
C SER A 19 12.00 -0.13 34.68
N SER A 20 12.26 0.36 33.48
CA SER A 20 11.86 1.69 33.02
C SER A 20 11.36 1.60 31.59
N VAL A 21 10.65 2.65 31.16
CA VAL A 21 10.14 2.73 29.78
C VAL A 21 11.34 2.80 28.84
N ASP A 22 11.32 1.97 27.78
CA ASP A 22 12.38 1.86 26.76
C ASP A 22 13.74 1.39 27.27
N MET A 23 13.80 0.73 28.44
CA MET A 23 15.03 0.15 28.97
C MET A 23 14.84 -1.34 29.27
N SER A 24 15.89 -2.13 29.06
CA SER A 24 15.87 -3.55 29.40
C SER A 24 15.78 -3.74 30.89
N PRO A 25 14.84 -4.55 31.40
CA PRO A 25 14.73 -4.84 32.83
C PRO A 25 15.98 -5.57 33.30
N VAL A 26 16.49 -5.16 34.45
CA VAL A 26 17.67 -5.79 35.08
C VAL A 26 17.25 -6.36 36.41
N GLU A 27 17.58 -7.63 36.65
CA GLU A 27 17.29 -8.35 37.86
C GLU A 27 18.56 -8.46 38.71
N TYR A 28 18.47 -8.02 39.97
CA TYR A 28 19.52 -8.15 40.99
C TYR A 28 19.08 -9.05 42.11
N ALA A 29 19.85 -10.08 42.39
CA ALA A 29 19.61 -10.94 43.56
C ALA A 29 19.82 -10.15 44.85
N ILE A 30 18.90 -10.31 45.80
CA ILE A 30 18.97 -9.65 47.11
C ILE A 30 20.02 -10.39 47.91
N GLY A 31 21.14 -9.71 48.17
CA GLY A 31 22.20 -10.16 49.08
C GLY A 31 22.22 -9.31 50.36
N ASN A 32 23.36 -9.31 51.06
CA ASN A 32 23.56 -8.52 52.29
C ASN A 32 23.87 -7.05 52.02
N ALA A 33 23.78 -6.59 50.79
CA ALA A 33 24.11 -5.20 50.44
C ALA A 33 22.93 -4.25 50.75
N SER A 34 23.19 -3.21 51.52
CA SER A 34 22.23 -2.16 51.84
C SER A 34 22.02 -1.15 50.71
N VAL A 35 22.89 -1.12 49.72
CA VAL A 35 22.81 -0.21 48.56
C VAL A 35 23.02 -1.03 47.29
N VAL A 36 22.11 -0.90 46.33
CA VAL A 36 22.17 -1.54 45.02
C VAL A 36 22.08 -0.45 43.97
N ASN A 37 23.10 -0.33 43.13
CA ASN A 37 23.11 0.58 41.99
C ASN A 37 22.76 -0.21 40.73
N ALA A 38 21.63 0.12 40.11
CA ALA A 38 21.16 -0.50 38.91
C ALA A 38 21.43 0.38 37.70
N GLY A 39 22.30 -0.04 36.79
CA GLY A 39 22.50 0.58 35.49
C GLY A 39 21.55 -0.04 34.46
N LEU A 40 20.51 0.68 34.07
CA LEU A 40 19.60 0.26 32.99
C LEU A 40 20.24 0.58 31.64
N LYS A 41 20.21 -0.36 30.71
CA LYS A 41 20.62 -0.15 29.33
C LYS A 41 19.39 0.12 28.48
N ALA A 42 19.50 1.09 27.56
CA ALA A 42 18.46 1.30 26.55
C ALA A 42 18.21 -0.03 25.82
N GLU A 43 16.96 -0.42 25.73
CA GLU A 43 16.54 -1.55 24.92
C GLU A 43 16.67 -1.11 23.46
N ASP A 44 17.69 -1.61 22.75
CA ASP A 44 17.74 -1.50 21.30
C ASP A 44 16.54 -2.28 20.73
N LYS A 45 15.40 -1.64 20.74
CA LYS A 45 14.27 -2.08 19.91
C LYS A 45 14.64 -1.83 18.45
N THR A 46 15.58 -2.59 17.92
CA THR A 46 15.63 -2.80 16.48
C THR A 46 14.32 -3.47 16.12
N MET A 47 13.33 -2.65 15.74
CA MET A 47 12.11 -3.16 15.13
C MET A 47 12.58 -3.99 13.94
N SER A 48 12.57 -5.30 14.10
CA SER A 48 12.88 -6.22 13.01
C SER A 48 11.78 -6.00 11.97
N GLU A 49 12.13 -5.25 10.94
CA GLU A 49 11.23 -5.04 9.82
C GLU A 49 10.92 -6.41 9.21
N VAL A 50 9.68 -6.79 9.28
CA VAL A 50 9.18 -8.11 8.83
C VAL A 50 8.52 -7.88 7.49
N VAL A 51 8.84 -8.73 6.52
CA VAL A 51 8.20 -8.77 5.21
C VAL A 51 7.24 -9.95 5.20
N VAL A 52 6.01 -9.70 4.77
CA VAL A 52 5.03 -10.77 4.58
C VAL A 52 5.34 -11.47 3.26
N VAL A 53 5.57 -12.76 3.30
CA VAL A 53 5.84 -13.58 2.11
C VAL A 53 4.79 -14.67 2.01
N GLY A 54 3.90 -14.55 1.05
CA GLY A 54 2.93 -15.57 0.69
C GLY A 54 2.15 -16.16 1.86
N TYR A 55 2.65 -17.21 2.48
CA TYR A 55 2.02 -17.90 3.60
C TYR A 55 2.68 -17.66 4.96
N GLY A 56 3.53 -16.63 5.09
CA GLY A 56 4.20 -16.34 6.37
C GLY A 56 4.91 -15.00 6.41
N THR A 57 5.48 -14.69 7.57
CA THR A 57 6.29 -13.50 7.78
C THR A 57 7.75 -13.89 7.90
N GLN A 58 8.63 -13.23 7.17
CA GLN A 58 10.08 -13.38 7.27
C GLN A 58 10.72 -12.07 7.69
N GLN A 59 11.82 -12.15 8.44
CA GLN A 59 12.61 -10.96 8.72
C GLN A 59 13.21 -10.41 7.43
N LYS A 60 13.14 -9.10 7.23
CA LYS A 60 13.69 -8.44 6.03
C LYS A 60 15.14 -8.82 5.74
N LYS A 61 15.95 -9.05 6.79
CA LYS A 61 17.34 -9.53 6.66
C LYS A 61 17.49 -10.92 6.06
N ALA A 62 16.48 -11.79 6.24
CA ALA A 62 16.46 -13.15 5.70
C ALA A 62 15.78 -13.23 4.32
N PHE A 63 15.14 -12.15 3.91
CA PHE A 63 14.45 -12.07 2.63
C PHE A 63 15.44 -11.67 1.52
N THR A 64 15.71 -12.58 0.61
CA THR A 64 16.65 -12.36 -0.51
C THR A 64 16.03 -11.62 -1.71
N GLY A 65 14.70 -11.46 -1.72
CA GLY A 65 13.97 -10.77 -2.77
C GLY A 65 13.89 -9.26 -2.55
N SER A 66 13.61 -8.50 -3.62
CA SER A 66 13.35 -7.06 -3.53
C SER A 66 11.88 -6.82 -3.21
N ALA A 67 11.61 -6.31 -2.01
CA ALA A 67 10.29 -5.87 -1.59
C ALA A 67 10.32 -4.39 -1.19
N SER A 68 9.26 -3.66 -1.49
CA SER A 68 9.00 -2.33 -0.95
C SER A 68 7.81 -2.39 -0.01
N LYS A 69 7.97 -1.87 1.19
CA LYS A 69 6.90 -1.74 2.17
C LYS A 69 6.47 -0.28 2.26
N VAL A 70 5.17 -0.07 2.31
CA VAL A 70 4.53 1.24 2.53
C VAL A 70 3.60 1.08 3.73
N ASP A 71 3.87 1.84 4.78
CA ASP A 71 3.13 1.72 6.05
C ASP A 71 1.84 2.55 6.03
N ALA A 72 0.87 2.16 6.87
CA ALA A 72 -0.43 2.85 7.01
C ALA A 72 -0.33 4.35 7.24
N LYS A 73 0.71 4.81 7.92
CA LYS A 73 0.93 6.24 8.20
C LYS A 73 1.08 7.09 6.93
N GLU A 74 1.55 6.50 5.84
CA GLU A 74 1.71 7.18 4.55
C GLU A 74 0.38 7.36 3.82
N PHE A 75 -0.63 6.55 4.17
CA PHE A 75 -1.96 6.61 3.57
C PHE A 75 -2.95 7.47 4.37
N ALA A 76 -2.74 7.61 5.68
CA ALA A 76 -3.70 8.23 6.60
C ALA A 76 -4.10 9.67 6.28
N ASN A 77 -3.26 10.42 5.55
CA ASN A 77 -3.47 11.84 5.25
C ASN A 77 -3.99 12.09 3.82
N LEU A 78 -4.38 11.05 3.11
CA LEU A 78 -4.79 11.18 1.71
C LEU A 78 -6.30 11.04 1.55
N VAL A 79 -6.91 12.07 1.01
CA VAL A 79 -8.34 12.12 0.66
C VAL A 79 -8.64 11.42 -0.67
N THR A 80 -7.81 10.46 -1.10
CA THR A 80 -8.05 9.75 -2.36
C THR A 80 -8.81 8.47 -2.07
N PRO A 81 -9.98 8.25 -2.68
CA PRO A 81 -10.85 7.12 -2.33
C PRO A 81 -10.33 5.75 -2.78
N SER A 82 -9.22 5.69 -3.50
CA SER A 82 -8.74 4.45 -4.13
C SER A 82 -7.29 4.17 -3.79
N ILE A 83 -7.01 2.97 -3.29
CA ILE A 83 -5.69 2.48 -2.84
C ILE A 83 -4.68 2.47 -3.98
N ASP A 84 -5.10 2.08 -5.17
CA ASP A 84 -4.27 2.02 -6.38
C ASP A 84 -3.66 3.39 -6.70
N LYS A 85 -4.44 4.46 -6.57
CA LYS A 85 -3.97 5.84 -6.79
C LYS A 85 -3.04 6.32 -5.67
N GLN A 86 -3.23 5.84 -4.45
CA GLN A 86 -2.40 6.21 -3.31
C GLN A 86 -0.99 5.62 -3.35
N LEU A 87 -0.77 4.54 -4.10
CA LEU A 87 0.55 3.95 -4.29
C LEU A 87 1.49 4.81 -5.16
N ALA A 88 0.96 5.79 -5.90
CA ALA A 88 1.75 6.64 -6.77
C ALA A 88 2.86 7.38 -6.00
N GLY A 89 4.11 7.16 -6.39
CA GLY A 89 5.28 7.82 -5.82
C GLY A 89 5.73 7.31 -4.43
N ARG A 90 5.06 6.29 -3.84
CA ARG A 90 5.40 5.75 -2.51
C ARG A 90 6.16 4.44 -2.55
N ALA A 91 5.89 3.62 -3.55
CA ALA A 91 6.61 2.36 -3.71
C ALA A 91 7.67 2.48 -4.80
N THR A 92 8.94 2.24 -4.48
CA THR A 92 10.03 2.28 -5.45
C THR A 92 9.82 1.22 -6.54
N GLY A 93 10.04 1.58 -7.81
CA GLY A 93 9.87 0.67 -8.95
C GLY A 93 8.42 0.33 -9.28
N VAL A 94 7.46 1.08 -8.73
CA VAL A 94 6.04 0.99 -9.07
C VAL A 94 5.64 2.24 -9.84
N GLN A 95 5.14 2.05 -11.03
CA GLN A 95 4.59 3.11 -11.87
C GLN A 95 3.06 3.03 -11.80
N VAL A 96 2.44 4.12 -11.42
CA VAL A 96 0.98 4.25 -11.37
C VAL A 96 0.55 5.30 -12.38
N THR A 97 -0.28 4.91 -13.33
CA THR A 97 -0.80 5.80 -14.36
C THR A 97 -2.32 5.88 -14.24
N ASN A 98 -2.81 7.08 -13.99
CA ASN A 98 -4.24 7.35 -14.01
C ASN A 98 -4.70 7.53 -15.47
N THR A 99 -5.52 6.63 -15.96
CA THR A 99 -6.02 6.67 -17.34
C THR A 99 -7.25 7.57 -17.50
N SER A 100 -7.91 7.90 -16.40
CA SER A 100 -9.15 8.68 -16.41
C SER A 100 -9.28 9.49 -15.10
N GLY A 101 -9.96 10.64 -15.19
CA GLY A 101 -10.39 11.42 -14.04
C GLY A 101 -11.68 10.94 -13.39
N LEU A 102 -12.30 9.87 -13.91
CA LEU A 102 -13.53 9.33 -13.35
C LEU A 102 -13.28 8.74 -11.96
N VAL A 103 -14.26 8.95 -11.09
CA VAL A 103 -14.26 8.36 -9.75
C VAL A 103 -14.42 6.84 -9.88
N ASN A 104 -13.71 6.10 -9.05
CA ASN A 104 -13.73 4.62 -9.01
C ASN A 104 -13.18 3.90 -10.26
N GLN A 105 -12.50 4.61 -11.16
CA GLN A 105 -11.75 3.93 -12.22
C GLN A 105 -10.39 3.45 -11.69
N PRO A 106 -10.01 2.17 -11.96
CA PRO A 106 -8.74 1.64 -11.53
C PRO A 106 -7.58 2.35 -12.23
N ALA A 107 -6.52 2.65 -11.49
CA ALA A 107 -5.27 3.09 -12.07
C ALA A 107 -4.54 1.91 -12.71
N ARG A 108 -3.78 2.17 -13.77
CA ARG A 108 -2.84 1.19 -14.31
C ARG A 108 -1.58 1.18 -13.47
N ILE A 109 -1.25 0.02 -12.93
CA ILE A 109 -0.05 -0.18 -12.13
C ILE A 109 0.89 -1.13 -12.85
N PHE A 110 2.16 -0.75 -12.92
CA PHE A 110 3.23 -1.57 -13.45
C PHE A 110 4.34 -1.67 -12.41
N VAL A 111 4.85 -2.88 -12.19
CA VAL A 111 6.00 -3.13 -11.33
C VAL A 111 7.19 -3.43 -12.22
N ARG A 112 8.23 -2.58 -12.14
CA ARG A 112 9.44 -2.64 -13.01
C ARG A 112 9.15 -2.48 -14.50
N GLY A 113 8.03 -1.85 -14.86
CA GLY A 113 7.66 -1.57 -16.24
C GLY A 113 6.73 -2.62 -16.85
N VAL A 114 6.54 -2.52 -18.17
CA VAL A 114 5.68 -3.42 -18.95
C VAL A 114 6.47 -4.67 -19.31
N ASN A 115 6.00 -5.82 -18.88
CA ASN A 115 6.66 -7.12 -19.07
C ASN A 115 5.94 -8.05 -20.05
N SER A 116 4.80 -7.64 -20.63
CA SER A 116 4.06 -8.42 -21.63
C SER A 116 3.46 -7.50 -22.69
N ILE A 117 3.52 -7.94 -23.93
CA ILE A 117 2.96 -7.22 -25.10
C ILE A 117 1.49 -7.60 -25.30
N SER A 118 1.12 -8.84 -25.03
CA SER A 118 -0.19 -9.41 -25.36
C SER A 118 -1.07 -9.73 -24.15
N GLN A 119 -0.50 -9.78 -22.95
CA GLN A 119 -1.22 -10.06 -21.71
C GLN A 119 -1.28 -8.83 -20.79
N ASN A 120 -2.17 -8.88 -19.83
CA ASN A 120 -2.23 -7.87 -18.78
C ASN A 120 -0.90 -7.86 -17.98
N SER A 121 -0.15 -6.77 -18.11
CA SER A 121 1.14 -6.57 -17.42
C SER A 121 0.98 -6.03 -16.01
N GLY A 122 -0.24 -5.96 -15.48
CA GLY A 122 -0.52 -5.50 -14.12
C GLY A 122 -0.07 -6.50 -13.05
N PRO A 123 0.21 -6.03 -11.84
CA PRO A 123 0.53 -6.89 -10.72
C PRO A 123 -0.69 -7.68 -10.23
N LEU A 124 -0.43 -8.79 -9.57
CA LEU A 124 -1.44 -9.53 -8.83
C LEU A 124 -1.69 -8.83 -7.48
N PHE A 125 -2.94 -8.57 -7.14
CA PHE A 125 -3.30 -8.07 -5.82
C PHE A 125 -3.66 -9.23 -4.89
N VAL A 126 -3.13 -9.18 -3.68
CA VAL A 126 -3.40 -10.17 -2.63
C VAL A 126 -3.81 -9.41 -1.37
N VAL A 127 -5.03 -9.61 -0.91
CA VAL A 127 -5.56 -8.99 0.30
C VAL A 127 -5.70 -10.05 1.38
N ASP A 128 -4.99 -9.86 2.48
CA ASP A 128 -4.95 -10.81 3.61
C ASP A 128 -4.69 -12.28 3.19
N GLY A 129 -3.83 -12.46 2.19
CA GLY A 129 -3.48 -13.77 1.64
C GLY A 129 -4.42 -14.28 0.54
N ILE A 130 -5.51 -13.58 0.25
CA ILE A 130 -6.46 -13.96 -0.80
C ILE A 130 -6.16 -13.19 -2.08
N PRO A 131 -5.83 -13.86 -3.20
CA PRO A 131 -5.60 -13.19 -4.46
C PRO A 131 -6.92 -12.63 -5.03
N ILE A 132 -6.90 -11.34 -5.37
CA ILE A 132 -8.03 -10.63 -5.97
C ILE A 132 -7.69 -10.36 -7.44
N ILE A 133 -8.66 -10.62 -8.31
CA ILE A 133 -8.54 -10.25 -9.71
C ILE A 133 -8.98 -8.80 -9.84
N SER A 134 -8.01 -7.92 -10.11
CA SER A 134 -8.25 -6.52 -10.45
C SER A 134 -8.13 -6.37 -11.95
N GLY A 135 -9.15 -5.81 -12.59
CA GLY A 135 -9.18 -5.59 -14.03
C GLY A 135 -10.54 -5.92 -14.66
N ASN A 136 -10.63 -5.75 -15.96
CA ASN A 136 -11.84 -6.06 -16.74
C ASN A 136 -12.14 -7.57 -16.71
N LEU A 137 -12.93 -8.00 -15.75
CA LEU A 137 -13.40 -9.37 -15.67
C LEU A 137 -14.50 -9.64 -16.72
N ALA A 138 -15.18 -8.59 -17.14
CA ALA A 138 -16.13 -8.59 -18.26
C ALA A 138 -15.86 -7.34 -19.10
N ALA A 139 -15.95 -7.47 -20.42
CA ALA A 139 -15.67 -6.40 -21.39
C ALA A 139 -16.56 -5.14 -21.22
N THR A 140 -17.50 -5.14 -20.30
CA THR A 140 -18.52 -4.11 -20.13
C THR A 140 -18.44 -3.32 -18.82
N THR A 141 -17.71 -3.80 -17.80
CA THR A 141 -17.63 -3.09 -16.50
C THR A 141 -16.20 -3.04 -15.99
N ASN A 142 -15.66 -1.83 -15.89
CA ASN A 142 -14.43 -1.58 -15.14
C ASN A 142 -14.72 -1.70 -13.65
N SER A 143 -14.59 -2.88 -13.09
CA SER A 143 -14.72 -3.09 -11.65
C SER A 143 -13.38 -2.85 -10.98
N ASN A 144 -13.33 -1.89 -10.08
CA ASN A 144 -12.18 -1.65 -9.23
C ASN A 144 -12.37 -2.39 -7.90
N ALA A 145 -11.95 -3.64 -7.84
CA ALA A 145 -12.04 -4.43 -6.62
C ALA A 145 -11.26 -3.82 -5.43
N LEU A 146 -10.30 -2.95 -5.70
CA LEU A 146 -9.56 -2.22 -4.67
C LEU A 146 -10.30 -0.98 -4.17
N GLY A 147 -11.28 -0.49 -4.94
CA GLY A 147 -12.10 0.66 -4.57
C GLY A 147 -13.05 0.37 -3.41
N ASP A 148 -13.36 -0.91 -3.17
CA ASP A 148 -14.24 -1.34 -2.08
C ASP A 148 -13.51 -1.47 -0.74
N ILE A 149 -12.17 -1.40 -0.75
CA ILE A 149 -11.36 -1.46 0.47
C ILE A 149 -11.12 -0.05 0.97
N ASN A 150 -11.52 0.22 2.22
CA ASN A 150 -11.24 1.50 2.85
C ASN A 150 -9.72 1.62 3.14
N PRO A 151 -9.03 2.65 2.61
CA PRO A 151 -7.61 2.86 2.91
C PRO A 151 -7.30 2.99 4.41
N ALA A 152 -8.25 3.47 5.21
CA ALA A 152 -8.10 3.58 6.66
C ALA A 152 -7.97 2.21 7.36
N ASP A 153 -8.47 1.13 6.75
CA ASP A 153 -8.40 -0.22 7.30
C ASP A 153 -7.10 -0.96 6.94
N ILE A 154 -6.23 -0.34 6.13
CA ILE A 154 -4.95 -0.93 5.75
C ILE A 154 -3.93 -0.75 6.87
N GLU A 155 -3.20 -1.81 7.17
CA GLU A 155 -2.06 -1.80 8.08
C GLU A 155 -0.75 -1.51 7.31
N ASN A 156 -0.52 -2.24 6.22
CA ASN A 156 0.61 -2.04 5.32
C ASN A 156 0.33 -2.55 3.91
N ILE A 157 1.12 -2.06 2.96
CA ILE A 157 1.16 -2.58 1.59
C ILE A 157 2.60 -2.98 1.28
N GLU A 158 2.77 -4.19 0.80
CA GLU A 158 4.06 -4.72 0.38
C GLU A 158 4.05 -5.03 -1.10
N VAL A 159 5.07 -4.57 -1.81
CA VAL A 159 5.22 -4.83 -3.25
C VAL A 159 6.37 -5.79 -3.47
N LEU A 160 6.05 -7.02 -3.87
CA LEU A 160 6.99 -8.04 -4.25
C LEU A 160 7.34 -7.88 -5.73
N LYS A 161 8.61 -7.62 -6.00
CA LYS A 161 9.07 -7.23 -7.36
C LYS A 161 9.83 -8.34 -8.06
N ASP A 162 10.42 -9.26 -7.31
CA ASP A 162 11.27 -10.31 -7.86
C ASP A 162 10.53 -11.63 -8.07
N GLY A 163 10.92 -12.35 -9.11
CA GLY A 163 10.35 -13.66 -9.43
C GLY A 163 10.45 -14.66 -8.29
N SER A 164 11.52 -14.65 -7.50
CA SER A 164 11.67 -15.50 -6.32
C SER A 164 10.62 -15.27 -5.25
N ALA A 165 10.26 -14.00 -5.03
CA ALA A 165 9.24 -13.59 -4.07
C ALA A 165 7.81 -13.87 -4.58
N THR A 166 7.60 -13.79 -5.90
CA THR A 166 6.29 -13.94 -6.54
C THR A 166 6.00 -15.37 -6.99
N ALA A 167 7.00 -16.26 -6.99
CA ALA A 167 6.90 -17.65 -7.49
C ALA A 167 5.74 -18.45 -6.84
N ILE A 168 5.44 -18.18 -5.57
CA ILE A 168 4.35 -18.83 -4.81
C ILE A 168 2.98 -18.63 -5.48
N TYR A 169 2.80 -17.49 -6.17
CA TYR A 169 1.55 -17.14 -6.82
C TYR A 169 1.48 -17.59 -8.28
N GLY A 170 2.55 -18.25 -8.77
CA GLY A 170 2.64 -18.82 -10.12
C GLY A 170 2.68 -17.76 -11.22
N SER A 171 2.29 -18.15 -12.45
CA SER A 171 2.36 -17.31 -13.64
C SER A 171 1.54 -16.03 -13.58
N ARG A 172 0.50 -15.99 -12.76
CA ARG A 172 -0.34 -14.79 -12.54
C ARG A 172 0.43 -13.64 -11.89
N ALA A 173 1.53 -13.95 -11.22
CA ALA A 173 2.37 -12.98 -10.52
C ALA A 173 3.57 -12.50 -11.35
N ALA A 174 3.59 -12.79 -12.66
CA ALA A 174 4.66 -12.36 -13.56
C ALA A 174 4.84 -10.83 -13.60
N GLY A 175 3.77 -10.06 -13.39
CA GLY A 175 3.78 -8.60 -13.27
C GLY A 175 4.13 -8.07 -11.88
N GLY A 176 4.57 -8.93 -10.96
CA GLY A 176 4.75 -8.58 -9.54
C GLY A 176 3.51 -8.90 -8.68
N VAL A 177 3.66 -8.75 -7.38
CA VAL A 177 2.55 -8.94 -6.43
C VAL A 177 2.48 -7.74 -5.49
N ILE A 178 1.28 -7.22 -5.31
CA ILE A 178 0.97 -6.19 -4.32
C ILE A 178 0.16 -6.84 -3.21
N MET A 179 0.78 -6.99 -2.05
CA MET A 179 0.15 -7.57 -0.87
C MET A 179 -0.40 -6.44 -0.01
N ILE A 180 -1.66 -6.52 0.33
CA ILE A 180 -2.37 -5.58 1.19
C ILE A 180 -2.73 -6.33 2.46
N THR A 181 -2.24 -5.85 3.58
CA THR A 181 -2.57 -6.39 4.89
C THR A 181 -3.52 -5.43 5.58
N THR A 182 -4.67 -5.92 6.02
CA THR A 182 -5.65 -5.12 6.74
C THR A 182 -5.40 -5.16 8.24
N LYS A 183 -5.86 -4.12 8.94
CA LYS A 183 -5.78 -4.03 10.40
C LYS A 183 -6.59 -5.14 11.04
N LYS A 184 -5.94 -5.90 11.93
CA LYS A 184 -6.59 -6.97 12.68
C LYS A 184 -7.04 -6.48 14.05
N GLY A 185 -8.12 -7.06 14.56
CA GLY A 185 -8.56 -6.81 15.91
C GLY A 185 -7.51 -7.23 16.94
N THR A 186 -7.23 -6.36 17.91
CA THR A 186 -6.32 -6.63 19.03
C THR A 186 -7.11 -6.89 20.29
N LYS A 187 -6.60 -7.78 21.16
CA LYS A 187 -7.20 -7.99 22.50
C LYS A 187 -7.07 -6.71 23.31
N GLY A 188 -8.15 -6.26 23.93
CA GLY A 188 -8.13 -5.06 24.78
C GLY A 188 -9.45 -4.29 24.72
N ARG A 189 -9.36 -2.96 24.93
CA ARG A 189 -10.53 -2.09 24.90
C ARG A 189 -11.06 -1.96 23.46
N THR A 190 -12.38 -2.03 23.33
CA THR A 190 -13.05 -1.75 22.06
C THR A 190 -12.74 -0.32 21.61
N ARG A 191 -12.25 -0.17 20.38
CA ARG A 191 -12.02 1.13 19.73
C ARG A 191 -13.01 1.23 18.58
N VAL A 192 -13.74 2.32 18.55
CA VAL A 192 -14.65 2.66 17.45
C VAL A 192 -14.03 3.86 16.73
N ASN A 193 -13.67 3.68 15.47
CA ASN A 193 -13.21 4.76 14.60
C ASN A 193 -14.31 5.03 13.58
N TYR A 194 -14.57 6.29 13.31
CA TYR A 194 -15.48 6.72 12.27
C TYR A 194 -14.74 7.71 11.37
N ASP A 195 -14.56 7.32 10.12
CA ASP A 195 -13.92 8.13 9.10
C ASP A 195 -14.94 8.43 8.00
N ALA A 196 -15.15 9.72 7.70
CA ALA A 196 -16.02 10.16 6.63
C ALA A 196 -15.31 11.18 5.77
N SER A 197 -15.44 11.05 4.45
CA SER A 197 -14.89 12.02 3.50
C SER A 197 -15.92 12.33 2.42
N ILE A 198 -16.02 13.62 2.06
CA ILE A 198 -16.84 14.08 0.93
C ILE A 198 -15.90 14.79 -0.03
N GLY A 199 -15.96 14.42 -1.30
CA GLY A 199 -15.15 15.02 -2.34
C GLY A 199 -15.99 15.40 -3.56
N PHE A 200 -15.69 16.55 -4.17
CA PHE A 200 -16.31 16.98 -5.42
C PHE A 200 -15.25 16.95 -6.53
N SER A 201 -15.58 16.30 -7.64
CA SER A 201 -14.72 16.24 -8.81
C SER A 201 -15.35 17.02 -9.95
N ASN A 202 -14.63 18.01 -10.46
CA ASN A 202 -15.03 18.78 -11.63
C ASN A 202 -14.06 18.55 -12.77
N VAL A 203 -14.58 18.57 -14.01
CA VAL A 203 -13.74 18.49 -15.21
C VAL A 203 -12.96 19.79 -15.35
N LEU A 204 -11.64 19.72 -15.29
CA LEU A 204 -10.76 20.89 -15.33
C LEU A 204 -10.74 21.55 -16.72
N LYS A 205 -10.76 20.72 -17.77
CA LYS A 205 -10.78 21.17 -19.16
C LYS A 205 -11.57 20.17 -19.99
N ARG A 206 -12.47 20.68 -20.82
CA ARG A 206 -13.14 19.90 -21.87
C ARG A 206 -12.42 20.15 -23.17
N PHE A 207 -12.28 19.12 -23.98
CA PHE A 207 -11.84 19.31 -25.34
C PHE A 207 -12.94 20.04 -26.12
N GLU A 208 -12.57 21.07 -26.85
CA GLU A 208 -13.46 21.70 -27.80
C GLU A 208 -13.57 20.76 -29.00
N LEU A 209 -14.75 20.17 -29.16
CA LEU A 209 -15.03 19.31 -30.30
C LEU A 209 -15.53 20.18 -31.46
N LEU A 210 -15.23 19.73 -32.66
CA LEU A 210 -15.72 20.36 -33.88
C LEU A 210 -17.25 20.34 -33.91
N ASN A 211 -17.83 21.45 -34.32
CA ASN A 211 -19.24 21.49 -34.68
C ASN A 211 -19.49 20.67 -35.94
N ALA A 212 -20.77 20.30 -36.21
CA ALA A 212 -21.12 19.51 -37.39
C ALA A 212 -20.58 20.12 -38.70
N ASP A 213 -20.73 21.45 -38.89
CA ASP A 213 -20.27 22.17 -40.06
C ASP A 213 -18.74 22.14 -40.17
N GLN A 214 -18.02 22.34 -39.10
CA GLN A 214 -16.55 22.25 -39.06
C GLN A 214 -16.06 20.84 -39.37
N PHE A 215 -16.75 19.81 -38.83
CA PHE A 215 -16.42 18.42 -39.12
C PHE A 215 -16.61 18.09 -40.60
N VAL A 216 -17.73 18.54 -41.20
CA VAL A 216 -18.05 18.40 -42.62
C VAL A 216 -16.98 19.07 -43.48
N MET A 217 -16.62 20.32 -43.12
CA MET A 217 -15.59 21.09 -43.86
C MET A 217 -14.27 20.34 -43.88
N ILE A 218 -13.75 19.93 -42.73
CA ILE A 218 -12.46 19.23 -42.62
C ILE A 218 -12.53 17.85 -43.27
N SER A 219 -13.67 17.15 -43.12
CA SER A 219 -13.87 15.86 -43.78
C SER A 219 -13.84 16.00 -45.31
N ASN A 220 -14.52 17.01 -45.89
CA ASN A 220 -14.51 17.27 -47.32
C ASN A 220 -13.12 17.67 -47.81
N GLU A 221 -12.43 18.54 -47.07
CA GLU A 221 -11.05 18.92 -47.40
C GLU A 221 -10.11 17.70 -47.46
N LYS A 222 -10.24 16.79 -46.49
CA LYS A 222 -9.51 15.51 -46.48
C LYS A 222 -9.77 14.71 -47.75
N PHE A 223 -11.00 14.57 -48.21
CA PHE A 223 -11.35 13.84 -49.39
C PHE A 223 -10.78 14.52 -50.64
N VAL A 224 -10.93 15.82 -50.76
CA VAL A 224 -10.36 16.60 -51.89
C VAL A 224 -8.84 16.44 -51.93
N ASN A 225 -8.14 16.56 -50.81
CA ASN A 225 -6.69 16.43 -50.75
C ASN A 225 -6.20 14.99 -51.03
N SER A 226 -7.03 13.99 -50.81
CA SER A 226 -6.74 12.59 -51.16
C SER A 226 -7.13 12.22 -52.58
N GLY A 227 -7.62 13.17 -53.42
CA GLY A 227 -8.06 12.91 -54.79
C GLY A 227 -9.36 12.13 -54.89
N VAL A 228 -10.11 12.00 -53.81
CA VAL A 228 -11.40 11.30 -53.76
C VAL A 228 -12.51 12.33 -53.70
N ALA A 229 -13.60 12.11 -54.43
CA ALA A 229 -14.77 12.99 -54.36
C ALA A 229 -15.38 13.03 -52.95
N PRO A 230 -15.83 14.21 -52.46
CA PRO A 230 -16.53 14.32 -51.19
C PRO A 230 -17.76 13.40 -51.14
N ARG A 231 -18.10 12.87 -50.00
CA ARG A 231 -19.29 12.04 -49.81
C ARG A 231 -20.54 12.86 -50.15
N ALA A 232 -21.34 12.37 -51.10
CA ALA A 232 -22.63 12.97 -51.42
C ALA A 232 -23.56 12.88 -50.18
N GLY A 233 -24.17 14.00 -49.81
CA GLY A 233 -25.15 14.08 -48.70
C GLY A 233 -24.61 14.68 -47.42
N VAL A 234 -23.42 15.25 -47.39
CA VAL A 234 -22.84 16.03 -46.29
C VAL A 234 -22.65 17.46 -46.83
N ASN A 235 -23.76 18.18 -46.96
CA ASN A 235 -23.77 19.61 -47.26
C ASN A 235 -24.05 20.38 -45.96
#